data_a597dccb496d94f1732b7d79f9ba52d2
#
_entry.id   a597dccb496d94f1732b7d79f9ba52d2
#
_cell.length_a   1.000
_cell.length_b   1.000
_cell.length_c   1.000
_cell.angle_alpha   90.00
_cell.angle_beta   90.00
_cell.angle_gamma   90.00
#
_symmetry.space_group_name_H-M   'P 1'
#
loop_
_entity.id
_entity.type
_entity.pdbx_description
1 polymer ?
#
loop_
_entity_poly.entity_id
_entity_poly.type
_entity_poly.pdbx_seq_one_letter_code
_entity_poly.pdbx_strand_id
1 'polypeptide(L)'
;MTPLKGTTPAQWRVVWTGDASREATISWTTAAPGTKHIVHYGRQSGGTXKKLALSQACQSNGAYSIEQPKPQKPKEGESAEQVAKRNAQSKIAPAYYHHARIKNLNPDTRYYFVLESDGKQSREFYFRTAPAEGXDFTLIHGGDSRSGHADRCRMNLRIAEQVRVEPKVLAFAHGGDYIVTGSKWEQWRLWLSQHELMTLEDGRVLPIIPTKGNHDGGKNGLYFEVFDLEEKTERWHTTMLGKDVALVTLDTNSAAGGSQAEWLEAEMKSLRPKVRWLLVQYHRPMYPAVKSPAKHAPIFCPLFDRYNVDIALESDGHCMKRTVPIRDGKKDPSGXVYVGEGGLGVGQRKTQGDRWYLNEGGKAGSEHHVIQLDFTPDDMRVRFILMDGSTWDDHTIKVRKR
;
A
#
# COMPACT_ATOMS: atom_id res chain seq x y z
N MET A 1 -13.99 -14.16 0.52
CA MET A 1 -14.23 -12.75 0.12
C MET A 1 -15.70 -12.44 0.30
N THR A 2 -15.99 -11.34 0.97
CA THR A 2 -17.36 -10.99 1.39
C THR A 2 -18.17 -10.41 0.23
N PRO A 3 -19.35 -10.95 -0.08
CA PRO A 3 -20.18 -10.35 -1.13
C PRO A 3 -20.68 -8.95 -0.74
N LEU A 4 -20.78 -8.06 -1.72
CA LEU A 4 -21.38 -6.75 -1.52
C LEU A 4 -22.89 -6.88 -1.56
N LYS A 5 -23.55 -6.71 -0.41
CA LYS A 5 -25.00 -6.86 -0.29
C LYS A 5 -25.54 -5.94 0.80
N GLY A 6 -26.46 -5.05 0.43
CA GLY A 6 -27.09 -4.15 1.38
C GLY A 6 -26.05 -3.33 2.13
N THR A 7 -26.21 -3.23 3.45
CA THR A 7 -25.28 -2.50 4.31
C THR A 7 -24.32 -3.43 5.07
N THR A 8 -24.22 -4.70 4.68
CA THR A 8 -23.25 -5.61 5.28
C THR A 8 -21.84 -5.09 5.01
N PRO A 9 -21.03 -4.84 6.04
CA PRO A 9 -19.65 -4.37 5.81
C PRO A 9 -18.79 -5.39 5.07
N ALA A 10 -18.05 -4.91 4.08
CA ALA A 10 -17.15 -5.73 3.26
C ALA A 10 -15.94 -4.88 2.89
N GLN A 11 -14.91 -5.54 2.37
CA GLN A 11 -13.74 -4.84 1.82
C GLN A 11 -13.08 -3.93 2.86
N TRP A 12 -12.90 -4.48 4.05
CA TRP A 12 -12.26 -3.75 5.16
C TRP A 12 -10.78 -3.56 4.91
N ARG A 13 -10.28 -2.43 5.41
CA ARG A 13 -8.85 -2.10 5.35
C ARG A 13 -8.50 -1.12 6.45
N VAL A 14 -7.28 -1.24 6.94
CA VAL A 14 -6.71 -0.28 7.89
C VAL A 14 -5.61 0.45 7.14
N VAL A 15 -5.67 1.78 7.10
CA VAL A 15 -4.75 2.59 6.29
C VAL A 15 -3.92 3.46 7.23
N TRP A 16 -2.61 3.47 6.98
CA TRP A 16 -1.66 4.31 7.71
C TRP A 16 -1.02 5.31 6.76
N THR A 17 -1.13 6.61 7.07
CA THR A 17 -0.48 7.67 6.31
C THR A 17 0.10 8.75 7.22
N GLY A 18 0.13 8.51 8.53
CA GLY A 18 0.63 9.45 9.51
C GLY A 18 1.34 8.72 10.65
N ASP A 19 1.01 9.04 11.88
CA ASP A 19 1.64 8.44 13.06
C ASP A 19 1.01 7.08 13.35
N ALA A 20 1.66 6.02 12.89
CA ALA A 20 1.15 4.66 13.01
C ALA A 20 1.12 4.14 14.46
N SER A 21 1.77 4.83 15.39
CA SER A 21 1.71 4.45 16.80
C SER A 21 0.48 4.98 17.50
N ARG A 22 -0.24 5.95 16.91
CA ARG A 22 -1.32 6.64 17.60
C ARG A 22 -2.58 6.83 16.78
N GLU A 23 -2.56 6.55 15.47
CA GLU A 23 -3.74 6.77 14.65
C GLU A 23 -3.82 5.79 13.49
N ALA A 24 -5.04 5.64 12.95
CA ALA A 24 -5.30 4.80 11.78
C ALA A 24 -6.63 5.24 11.18
N THR A 25 -6.80 4.97 9.89
CA THR A 25 -8.12 5.07 9.26
C THR A 25 -8.63 3.64 9.02
N ILE A 26 -9.81 3.34 9.53
CA ILE A 26 -10.46 2.05 9.30
C ILE A 26 -11.59 2.30 8.30
N SER A 27 -11.56 1.55 7.18
CA SER A 27 -12.45 1.78 6.07
C SER A 27 -13.12 0.50 5.62
N TRP A 28 -14.32 0.65 5.05
CA TRP A 28 -15.00 -0.48 4.44
C TRP A 28 -15.97 -0.01 3.37
N THR A 29 -16.57 -0.98 2.68
CA THR A 29 -17.48 -0.77 1.58
C THR A 29 -18.83 -1.39 1.91
N THR A 30 -19.92 -0.73 1.48
CA THR A 30 -21.25 -1.33 1.49
C THR A 30 -21.88 -1.19 0.10
N ALA A 31 -22.85 -2.07 -0.21
CA ALA A 31 -23.57 -2.03 -1.48
C ALA A 31 -24.68 -1.00 -1.47
N ALA A 32 -25.24 -0.67 -0.30
CA ALA A 32 -26.26 0.36 -0.13
C ALA A 32 -25.71 1.50 0.72
N PRO A 33 -26.18 2.72 0.54
CA PRO A 33 -25.58 3.86 1.25
C PRO A 33 -25.73 3.82 2.77
N GLY A 34 -26.87 3.34 3.26
CA GLY A 34 -27.15 3.36 4.68
C GLY A 34 -27.14 4.78 5.25
N THR A 35 -27.21 4.88 6.58
CA THR A 35 -27.18 6.19 7.25
C THR A 35 -26.24 6.22 8.44
N LYS A 36 -25.98 5.09 9.10
CA LYS A 36 -25.18 5.08 10.33
C LYS A 36 -24.03 4.08 10.19
N HIS A 37 -22.81 4.59 10.25
CA HIS A 37 -21.62 3.77 10.05
C HIS A 37 -20.64 4.05 11.17
N ILE A 38 -20.28 3.01 11.94
CA ILE A 38 -19.52 3.15 13.17
C ILE A 38 -18.48 2.02 13.27
N VAL A 39 -17.28 2.36 13.71
CA VAL A 39 -16.30 1.36 14.18
C VAL A 39 -16.40 1.30 15.71
N HIS A 40 -16.63 0.11 16.23
CA HIS A 40 -16.52 -0.17 17.67
C HIS A 40 -15.15 -0.79 17.89
N TYR A 41 -14.39 -0.27 18.87
CA TYR A 41 -13.01 -0.75 19.03
C TYR A 41 -12.56 -0.69 20.49
N GLY A 42 -11.48 -1.40 20.78
CA GLY A 42 -10.93 -1.43 22.13
C GLY A 42 -9.73 -2.35 22.21
N ARG A 43 -9.10 -2.39 23.37
CA ARG A 43 -7.87 -3.13 23.59
C ARG A 43 -8.10 -4.58 24.01
N GLN A 44 -9.33 -4.97 24.22
CA GLN A 44 -9.67 -6.34 24.60
C GLN A 44 -10.65 -6.92 23.59
N SER A 45 -10.46 -8.19 23.27
CA SER A 45 -11.40 -8.88 22.38
C SER A 45 -12.77 -8.93 23.04
N GLY A 46 -13.78 -8.42 22.34
CA GLY A 46 -15.14 -8.40 22.88
C GLY A 46 -16.12 -9.24 22.08
N GLY A 47 -15.74 -9.61 20.86
CA GLY A 47 -16.58 -10.39 19.97
C GLY A 47 -17.74 -9.63 19.37
N THR A 48 -18.20 -8.57 19.98
CA THR A 48 -19.35 -7.76 19.55
C THR A 48 -19.16 -6.30 19.95
N UNK A 49 -19.79 -5.64 19.47
CA UNK A 49 -19.73 -4.47 19.68
C UNK A 49 -19.92 -4.04 20.90
N LYS A 50 -20.88 -4.47 21.47
CA LYS A 50 -21.29 -4.06 22.83
C LYS A 50 -20.17 -4.14 23.85
N LYS A 51 -19.22 -5.04 23.64
CA LYS A 51 -18.11 -5.24 24.58
C LYS A 51 -16.89 -4.38 24.29
N LEU A 52 -16.84 -3.77 23.11
CA LEU A 52 -15.72 -2.89 22.76
C LEU A 52 -15.98 -1.51 23.37
N ALA A 53 -15.00 -0.98 24.10
CA ALA A 53 -15.23 0.18 24.97
C ALA A 53 -15.34 1.50 24.23
N LEU A 54 -14.81 1.59 23.01
CA LEU A 54 -14.72 2.83 22.27
C LEU A 54 -15.50 2.73 20.97
N SER A 55 -15.88 3.87 20.40
CA SER A 55 -16.51 3.89 19.09
C SER A 55 -16.15 5.17 18.36
N GLN A 56 -16.21 5.10 17.05
CA GLN A 56 -15.98 6.25 16.17
C GLN A 56 -16.94 6.17 15.00
N ALA A 57 -17.81 7.15 14.89
CA ALA A 57 -18.64 7.30 13.70
C ALA A 57 -17.76 7.71 12.53
N CYS A 58 -18.04 7.20 11.34
CA CYS A 58 -17.27 7.54 10.16
C CYS A 58 -17.41 9.02 9.85
N GLN A 59 -16.28 9.72 9.72
CA GLN A 59 -16.27 11.14 9.37
C GLN A 59 -16.47 11.36 7.86
N SER A 60 -16.23 10.33 7.04
CA SER A 60 -16.35 10.44 5.59
C SER A 60 -17.14 9.24 5.07
N ASN A 61 -18.25 9.51 4.39
CA ASN A 61 -19.12 8.49 3.78
C ASN A 61 -19.57 9.00 2.44
N GLY A 62 -19.54 8.17 1.42
CA GLY A 62 -19.97 8.60 0.11
C GLY A 62 -20.05 7.47 -0.89
N ALA A 63 -20.60 7.79 -2.06
CA ALA A 63 -20.61 6.86 -3.18
C ALA A 63 -19.25 6.88 -3.86
N TYR A 64 -18.71 5.71 -4.17
CA TYR A 64 -17.55 5.67 -5.05
C TYR A 64 -17.91 6.33 -6.38
N SER A 65 -16.94 7.02 -6.97
CA SER A 65 -17.13 7.75 -8.23
C SER A 65 -17.10 6.78 -9.41
N ILE A 66 -18.18 6.07 -9.60
CA ILE A 66 -18.29 5.01 -10.59
C ILE A 66 -18.69 5.61 -11.94
N GLU A 67 -17.87 5.34 -12.95
CA GLU A 67 -18.11 5.77 -14.32
C GLU A 67 -18.94 4.71 -15.02
N GLN A 68 -20.17 5.05 -15.42
CA GLN A 68 -21.04 4.10 -16.11
C GLN A 68 -20.57 3.90 -17.55
N PRO A 69 -20.72 2.70 -18.12
CA PRO A 69 -20.41 2.49 -19.52
C PRO A 69 -21.28 3.36 -20.42
N LYS A 70 -20.71 3.83 -21.51
CA LYS A 70 -21.49 4.58 -22.50
C LYS A 70 -22.52 3.67 -23.13
N PRO A 71 -23.72 4.20 -23.48
CA PRO A 71 -24.70 3.39 -24.19
C PRO A 71 -24.12 2.85 -25.50
N GLN A 72 -24.33 1.55 -25.72
CA GLN A 72 -23.83 0.90 -26.94
C GLN A 72 -24.74 1.19 -28.10
N LYS A 73 -24.16 1.30 -29.29
CA LYS A 73 -24.92 1.50 -30.51
C LYS A 73 -25.74 0.23 -30.84
N PRO A 74 -26.89 0.39 -31.51
CA PRO A 74 -27.62 -0.78 -31.93
C PRO A 74 -26.83 -1.67 -32.88
N LYS A 75 -27.00 -2.96 -32.73
CA LYS A 75 -26.44 -3.94 -33.65
C LYS A 75 -27.46 -4.16 -34.77
N GLU A 76 -26.97 -4.63 -35.92
CA GLU A 76 -27.86 -4.92 -37.05
C GLU A 76 -28.93 -5.91 -36.61
N GLY A 77 -30.19 -5.57 -36.90
CA GLY A 77 -31.33 -6.40 -36.57
C GLY A 77 -31.82 -6.29 -35.12
N GLU A 78 -31.21 -5.41 -34.33
CA GLU A 78 -31.57 -5.26 -32.92
C GLU A 78 -32.68 -4.23 -32.74
N SER A 79 -33.71 -4.57 -31.99
CA SER A 79 -34.79 -3.63 -31.70
C SER A 79 -34.35 -2.61 -30.65
N ALA A 80 -35.06 -1.49 -30.55
CA ALA A 80 -34.84 -0.48 -29.53
C ALA A 80 -34.94 -1.06 -28.12
N GLU A 81 -35.92 -1.98 -27.91
CA GLU A 81 -36.13 -2.65 -26.64
C GLU A 81 -34.94 -3.54 -26.28
N GLN A 82 -34.39 -4.27 -27.27
CA GLN A 82 -33.23 -5.12 -27.06
C GLN A 82 -31.98 -4.29 -26.72
N VAL A 83 -31.82 -3.16 -27.41
CA VAL A 83 -30.69 -2.24 -27.10
C VAL A 83 -30.80 -1.70 -25.68
N ALA A 84 -32.01 -1.26 -25.30
CA ALA A 84 -32.26 -0.70 -23.97
C ALA A 84 -31.98 -1.74 -22.89
N LYS A 85 -32.41 -2.99 -23.12
CA LYS A 85 -32.19 -4.09 -22.17
C LYS A 85 -30.70 -4.39 -22.03
N ARG A 86 -30.00 -4.45 -23.13
CA ARG A 86 -28.55 -4.70 -23.13
C ARG A 86 -27.79 -3.59 -22.42
N ASN A 87 -28.14 -2.33 -22.67
CA ASN A 87 -27.55 -1.19 -21.99
C ASN A 87 -27.85 -1.20 -20.49
N ALA A 88 -29.05 -1.57 -20.09
CA ALA A 88 -29.43 -1.68 -18.69
C ALA A 88 -28.60 -2.76 -17.98
N GLN A 89 -28.39 -3.89 -18.67
CA GLN A 89 -27.61 -5.00 -18.11
C GLN A 89 -26.13 -4.66 -17.94
N SER A 90 -25.61 -3.69 -18.69
CA SER A 90 -24.21 -3.28 -18.59
C SER A 90 -23.97 -2.25 -17.49
N LYS A 91 -25.00 -1.75 -16.83
CA LYS A 91 -24.81 -0.77 -15.75
C LYS A 91 -24.08 -1.37 -14.58
N ILE A 92 -23.21 -0.55 -13.99
CA ILE A 92 -22.41 -0.95 -12.84
C ILE A 92 -23.17 -0.52 -11.58
N ALA A 93 -23.33 -1.48 -10.65
CA ALA A 93 -24.05 -1.22 -9.40
C ALA A 93 -23.26 -0.22 -8.54
N PRO A 94 -23.96 0.66 -7.82
CA PRO A 94 -23.28 1.59 -6.93
C PRO A 94 -22.64 0.87 -5.75
N ALA A 95 -21.66 1.53 -5.15
CA ALA A 95 -21.03 1.07 -3.93
C ALA A 95 -20.57 2.29 -3.14
N TYR A 96 -20.42 2.13 -1.83
CA TYR A 96 -20.26 3.25 -0.93
C TYR A 96 -19.07 3.00 0.00
N TYR A 97 -18.26 4.05 0.21
CA TYR A 97 -17.12 3.99 1.13
C TYR A 97 -17.50 4.59 2.47
N HIS A 98 -16.84 4.09 3.51
CA HIS A 98 -17.00 4.59 4.88
C HIS A 98 -15.61 4.62 5.49
N HIS A 99 -15.20 5.79 6.01
CA HIS A 99 -13.86 5.98 6.59
C HIS A 99 -14.00 6.51 8.00
N ALA A 100 -13.46 5.76 8.96
CA ALA A 100 -13.41 6.18 10.37
C ALA A 100 -11.95 6.47 10.73
N ARG A 101 -11.65 7.75 11.00
CA ARG A 101 -10.32 8.18 11.41
C ARG A 101 -10.22 8.12 12.91
N ILE A 102 -9.36 7.24 13.39
CA ILE A 102 -9.23 6.93 14.82
C ILE A 102 -7.91 7.50 15.30
N LYS A 103 -7.95 8.26 16.39
CA LYS A 103 -6.78 8.94 16.95
C LYS A 103 -6.62 8.61 18.43
N ASN A 104 -5.51 9.06 19.00
CA ASN A 104 -5.20 8.92 20.42
C ASN A 104 -5.10 7.46 20.86
N LEU A 105 -4.61 6.62 19.96
CA LEU A 105 -4.37 5.21 20.26
C LEU A 105 -3.10 5.07 21.11
N ASN A 106 -2.99 3.97 21.83
CA ASN A 106 -1.77 3.61 22.54
C ASN A 106 -0.80 2.92 21.60
N PRO A 107 0.50 3.20 21.70
CA PRO A 107 1.49 2.49 20.88
C PRO A 107 1.60 1.01 21.27
N ASP A 108 2.09 0.21 20.33
CA ASP A 108 2.38 -1.23 20.52
C ASP A 108 1.23 -1.97 21.15
N THR A 109 0.02 -1.73 20.64
CA THR A 109 -1.21 -2.22 21.25
C THR A 109 -2.08 -2.86 20.17
N ARG A 110 -2.64 -4.03 20.49
CA ARG A 110 -3.67 -4.61 19.64
C ARG A 110 -4.97 -3.86 19.88
N TYR A 111 -5.58 -3.40 18.79
CA TYR A 111 -6.91 -2.82 18.83
C TYR A 111 -7.87 -3.73 18.07
N TYR A 112 -8.82 -4.28 18.81
CA TYR A 112 -9.88 -5.11 18.24
C TYR A 112 -11.00 -4.20 17.77
N PHE A 113 -11.64 -4.55 16.65
CA PHE A 113 -12.70 -3.70 16.14
C PHE A 113 -13.78 -4.50 15.39
N VAL A 114 -14.98 -3.94 15.40
CA VAL A 114 -16.14 -4.44 14.67
C VAL A 114 -16.71 -3.28 13.87
N LEU A 115 -17.01 -3.54 12.61
CA LEU A 115 -17.60 -2.57 11.69
C LEU A 115 -19.11 -2.70 11.75
N GLU A 116 -19.82 -1.58 11.82
CA GLU A 116 -21.28 -1.60 11.83
C GLU A 116 -21.83 -0.58 10.84
N SER A 117 -22.74 -1.04 9.97
CA SER A 117 -23.48 -0.17 9.05
C SER A 117 -24.98 -0.49 9.20
N ASP A 118 -25.74 0.48 9.71
CA ASP A 118 -27.17 0.36 9.95
C ASP A 118 -27.54 -0.94 10.67
N GLY A 119 -26.80 -1.26 11.73
CA GLY A 119 -27.04 -2.43 12.57
C GLY A 119 -26.46 -3.73 12.04
N LYS A 120 -25.95 -3.77 10.80
CA LYS A 120 -25.27 -4.94 10.27
C LYS A 120 -23.83 -4.90 10.73
N GLN A 121 -23.34 -5.96 11.35
CA GLN A 121 -22.01 -5.99 11.94
C GLN A 121 -21.10 -6.98 11.24
N SER A 122 -19.82 -6.63 11.15
CA SER A 122 -18.79 -7.57 10.73
C SER A 122 -18.41 -8.49 11.91
N ARG A 123 -17.61 -9.50 11.59
CA ARG A 123 -16.91 -10.22 12.65
C ARG A 123 -15.88 -9.29 13.29
N GLU A 124 -15.25 -9.74 14.37
CA GLU A 124 -14.22 -8.98 15.04
C GLU A 124 -12.89 -9.11 14.30
N PHE A 125 -12.24 -7.97 14.11
CA PHE A 125 -10.90 -7.87 13.54
C PHE A 125 -9.97 -7.25 14.57
N TYR A 126 -8.66 -7.28 14.29
CA TYR A 126 -7.71 -6.47 15.06
C TYR A 126 -6.51 -6.08 14.20
N PHE A 127 -5.84 -5.03 14.63
CA PHE A 127 -4.53 -4.64 14.11
C PHE A 127 -3.68 -4.18 15.30
N ARG A 128 -2.40 -4.02 15.08
CA ARG A 128 -1.47 -3.60 16.12
C ARG A 128 -0.87 -2.25 15.72
N THR A 129 -0.87 -1.29 16.66
CA THR A 129 -0.23 0.00 16.44
C THR A 129 1.29 -0.17 16.49
N ALA A 130 1.99 0.74 15.81
CA ALA A 130 3.45 0.75 15.86
C ALA A 130 3.93 1.08 17.27
N PRO A 131 5.13 0.63 17.66
CA PRO A 131 5.68 1.04 18.95
C PRO A 131 5.99 2.53 18.95
N ALA A 132 6.02 3.14 20.13
CA ALA A 132 6.36 4.56 20.23
C ALA A 132 7.82 4.78 19.81
N GLU A 133 8.69 3.81 20.12
CA GLU A 133 10.11 3.87 19.81
C GLU A 133 10.67 2.47 19.65
N GLY A 134 11.79 2.41 19.01
CA GLY A 134 12.46 1.12 18.81
C GLY A 134 12.26 0.57 17.41
N UNK A 135 12.90 -0.37 17.16
CA UNK A 135 12.87 -0.85 15.95
C UNK A 135 12.41 -2.20 15.84
N ASP A 136 11.91 -2.84 16.77
CA ASP A 136 11.64 -4.28 16.86
C ASP A 136 10.34 -4.64 16.15
N PHE A 137 10.33 -4.49 14.84
CA PHE A 137 9.20 -4.87 14.00
C PHE A 137 9.68 -5.10 12.57
N THR A 138 8.77 -5.61 11.75
CA THR A 138 9.03 -5.95 10.35
C THR A 138 8.03 -5.22 9.47
N LEU A 139 8.49 -4.72 8.34
CA LEU A 139 7.66 -4.10 7.30
C LEU A 139 7.72 -4.97 6.06
N ILE A 140 6.57 -5.22 5.42
CA ILE A 140 6.53 -5.91 4.13
C ILE A 140 6.25 -4.86 3.04
N HIS A 141 6.96 -4.96 1.92
CA HIS A 141 6.75 -4.11 0.75
C HIS A 141 6.51 -4.98 -0.48
N GLY A 142 5.59 -4.53 -1.32
CA GLY A 142 5.36 -5.13 -2.63
C GLY A 142 4.54 -4.18 -3.47
N GLY A 143 4.44 -4.45 -4.76
CA GLY A 143 3.68 -3.60 -5.66
C GLY A 143 3.27 -4.33 -6.92
N ASP A 144 2.53 -3.64 -7.79
CA ASP A 144 2.17 -4.13 -9.12
C ASP A 144 1.32 -5.39 -9.05
N SER A 145 0.14 -5.22 -8.49
CA SER A 145 -0.88 -6.26 -8.40
C SER A 145 -1.97 -6.09 -9.46
N ARG A 146 -1.72 -5.26 -10.47
CA ARG A 146 -2.77 -4.79 -11.39
C ARG A 146 -3.36 -5.88 -12.28
N SER A 147 -2.63 -6.95 -12.53
CA SER A 147 -3.09 -8.05 -13.36
C SER A 147 -2.54 -9.37 -12.81
N GLY A 148 -2.88 -10.49 -13.46
CA GLY A 148 -2.48 -11.79 -12.95
C GLY A 148 -3.25 -12.10 -11.67
N HIS A 149 -4.58 -12.06 -11.72
CA HIS A 149 -5.42 -12.11 -10.52
C HIS A 149 -5.20 -13.36 -9.68
N ALA A 150 -4.96 -14.52 -10.31
CA ALA A 150 -4.66 -15.74 -9.55
C ALA A 150 -3.35 -15.61 -8.77
N ASP A 151 -2.33 -15.05 -9.42
CA ASP A 151 -1.04 -14.84 -8.76
C ASP A 151 -1.15 -13.76 -7.69
N ARG A 152 -1.97 -12.73 -7.94
CA ARG A 152 -2.23 -11.71 -6.92
C ARG A 152 -2.85 -12.35 -5.67
N CYS A 153 -3.83 -13.23 -5.85
CA CYS A 153 -4.42 -13.93 -4.71
C CYS A 153 -3.38 -14.77 -3.96
N ARG A 154 -2.54 -15.49 -4.73
CA ARG A 154 -1.47 -16.28 -4.10
C ARG A 154 -0.49 -15.41 -3.33
N MET A 155 -0.15 -14.23 -3.86
CA MET A 155 0.76 -13.33 -3.16
C MET A 155 0.09 -12.71 -1.94
N ASN A 156 -1.21 -12.40 -2.00
CA ASN A 156 -1.93 -11.93 -0.81
C ASN A 156 -1.91 -13.00 0.29
N LEU A 157 -2.08 -14.28 -0.08
CA LEU A 157 -2.00 -15.38 0.86
C LEU A 157 -0.56 -15.58 1.38
N ARG A 158 0.45 -15.31 0.54
CA ARG A 158 1.85 -15.34 0.99
C ARG A 158 2.09 -14.28 2.05
N ILE A 159 1.54 -13.08 1.86
CA ILE A 159 1.67 -12.02 2.86
C ILE A 159 0.99 -12.45 4.16
N ALA A 160 -0.21 -13.01 4.08
CA ALA A 160 -0.91 -13.50 5.28
C ALA A 160 -0.07 -14.55 6.00
N GLU A 161 0.55 -15.47 5.24
CA GLU A 161 1.41 -16.51 5.83
C GLU A 161 2.63 -15.90 6.52
N GLN A 162 3.24 -14.87 5.89
CA GLN A 162 4.38 -14.18 6.52
C GLN A 162 3.97 -13.54 7.86
N VAL A 163 2.78 -12.96 7.93
CA VAL A 163 2.27 -12.39 9.18
C VAL A 163 2.07 -13.48 10.23
N ARG A 164 1.57 -14.64 9.80
CA ARG A 164 1.31 -15.74 10.73
C ARG A 164 2.60 -16.31 11.30
N VAL A 165 3.63 -16.52 10.46
CA VAL A 165 4.89 -17.11 10.93
C VAL A 165 5.82 -16.08 11.55
N GLU A 166 5.61 -14.79 11.28
CA GLU A 166 6.42 -13.71 11.83
C GLU A 166 5.48 -12.63 12.37
N PRO A 167 5.00 -12.81 13.63
CA PRO A 167 4.02 -11.88 14.18
C PRO A 167 4.51 -10.45 14.34
N LYS A 168 5.82 -10.22 14.23
CA LYS A 168 6.38 -8.87 14.27
C LYS A 168 6.08 -8.06 13.00
N VAL A 169 5.56 -8.69 11.94
CA VAL A 169 5.14 -7.94 10.74
C VAL A 169 4.07 -6.95 11.16
N LEU A 170 4.36 -5.67 10.93
CA LEU A 170 3.55 -4.58 11.43
C LEU A 170 2.63 -4.01 10.37
N ALA A 171 3.12 -3.90 9.13
CA ALA A 171 2.37 -3.24 8.07
C ALA A 171 2.87 -3.68 6.70
N PHE A 172 2.07 -3.34 5.71
CA PHE A 172 2.30 -3.64 4.30
C PHE A 172 2.35 -2.34 3.52
N ALA A 173 3.53 -2.00 2.99
CA ALA A 173 3.70 -0.83 2.13
C ALA A 173 3.49 -1.27 0.69
N HIS A 174 2.43 -0.76 0.05
CA HIS A 174 2.10 -1.12 -1.34
C HIS A 174 2.69 -0.09 -2.29
N GLY A 175 3.45 -0.54 -3.25
CA GLY A 175 4.21 0.33 -4.16
C GLY A 175 3.45 0.87 -5.36
N GLY A 176 2.12 0.66 -5.42
CA GLY A 176 1.31 1.21 -6.51
C GLY A 176 1.00 0.21 -7.60
N ASP A 177 0.15 0.62 -8.54
CA ASP A 177 -0.40 -0.20 -9.62
C ASP A 177 -1.22 -1.35 -9.04
N TYR A 178 -2.26 -0.96 -8.31
CA TYR A 178 -3.22 -1.90 -7.71
C TYR A 178 -4.05 -2.59 -8.79
N ILE A 179 -4.47 -1.81 -9.79
CA ILE A 179 -5.38 -2.23 -10.87
C ILE A 179 -4.88 -1.67 -12.19
N VAL A 180 -5.44 -2.13 -13.31
CA VAL A 180 -4.98 -1.75 -14.65
C VAL A 180 -5.46 -0.34 -15.03
N THR A 181 -6.71 -0.01 -14.70
CA THR A 181 -7.31 1.27 -15.09
C THR A 181 -7.96 1.93 -13.87
N GLY A 182 -7.33 2.99 -13.38
CA GLY A 182 -7.68 3.63 -12.12
C GLY A 182 -9.09 4.18 -12.04
N SER A 183 -9.73 4.45 -13.18
CA SER A 183 -11.10 4.97 -13.23
C SER A 183 -12.15 3.86 -13.22
N LYS A 184 -11.76 2.60 -13.22
CA LYS A 184 -12.69 1.47 -13.32
C LYS A 184 -13.00 0.90 -11.94
N TRP A 185 -14.18 1.22 -11.41
CA TRP A 185 -14.59 0.72 -10.10
C TRP A 185 -14.58 -0.80 -10.03
N GLU A 186 -15.00 -1.48 -11.08
CA GLU A 186 -15.07 -2.95 -11.03
C GLU A 186 -13.68 -3.57 -10.81
N GLN A 187 -12.61 -2.90 -11.23
CA GLN A 187 -11.26 -3.39 -10.96
C GLN A 187 -10.87 -3.13 -9.50
N TRP A 188 -11.19 -1.96 -8.97
CA TRP A 188 -10.98 -1.67 -7.56
C TRP A 188 -11.84 -2.59 -6.67
N ARG A 189 -13.07 -2.84 -7.09
CA ARG A 189 -13.96 -3.73 -6.35
C ARG A 189 -13.33 -5.12 -6.19
N LEU A 190 -12.79 -5.65 -7.28
CA LEU A 190 -12.12 -6.96 -7.23
C LEU A 190 -10.86 -6.89 -6.36
N TRP A 191 -10.06 -5.84 -6.53
CA TRP A 191 -8.85 -5.70 -5.72
C TRP A 191 -9.18 -5.65 -4.23
N LEU A 192 -10.19 -4.86 -3.88
CA LEU A 192 -10.58 -4.72 -2.47
C LEU A 192 -11.11 -6.04 -1.90
N SER A 193 -11.89 -6.79 -2.69
CA SER A 193 -12.36 -8.12 -2.27
C SER A 193 -11.18 -9.07 -2.03
N GLN A 194 -10.19 -9.04 -2.91
CA GLN A 194 -9.04 -9.91 -2.79
C GLN A 194 -8.08 -9.46 -1.68
N HIS A 195 -8.09 -8.19 -1.33
CA HIS A 195 -7.32 -7.69 -0.19
C HIS A 195 -7.78 -8.35 1.12
N GLU A 196 -9.06 -8.74 1.21
CA GLU A 196 -9.56 -9.47 2.37
C GLU A 196 -8.78 -10.75 2.64
N LEU A 197 -8.14 -11.34 1.61
CA LEU A 197 -7.35 -12.58 1.76
C LEU A 197 -6.11 -12.38 2.65
N MET A 198 -5.68 -11.14 2.86
CA MET A 198 -4.56 -10.87 3.76
C MET A 198 -4.96 -10.93 5.23
N THR A 199 -6.26 -10.98 5.52
CA THR A 199 -6.78 -11.07 6.90
C THR A 199 -6.58 -12.47 7.43
N LEU A 200 -6.00 -12.59 8.62
CA LEU A 200 -5.78 -13.91 9.24
C LEU A 200 -7.08 -14.47 9.81
N GLU A 201 -7.10 -15.78 10.02
CA GLU A 201 -8.27 -16.47 10.55
C GLU A 201 -8.71 -15.91 11.90
N ASP A 202 -7.76 -15.47 12.73
CA ASP A 202 -8.06 -14.89 14.03
C ASP A 202 -8.52 -13.44 13.97
N GLY A 203 -8.64 -12.88 12.77
CA GLY A 203 -9.14 -11.52 12.56
C GLY A 203 -8.07 -10.46 12.36
N ARG A 204 -6.80 -10.82 12.34
CA ARG A 204 -5.75 -9.81 12.17
C ARG A 204 -5.78 -9.22 10.78
N VAL A 205 -5.87 -7.88 10.71
CA VAL A 205 -5.82 -7.10 9.48
C VAL A 205 -4.48 -6.35 9.45
N LEU A 206 -3.73 -6.52 8.37
CA LEU A 206 -2.45 -5.84 8.23
C LEU A 206 -2.68 -4.43 7.68
N PRO A 207 -2.27 -3.37 8.40
CA PRO A 207 -2.41 -2.03 7.85
C PRO A 207 -1.65 -1.85 6.56
N ILE A 208 -2.24 -1.09 5.63
CA ILE A 208 -1.62 -0.78 4.35
C ILE A 208 -1.14 0.67 4.33
N ILE A 209 0.07 0.88 3.77
CA ILE A 209 0.65 2.20 3.56
C ILE A 209 0.71 2.40 2.05
N PRO A 210 -0.21 3.19 1.47
CA PRO A 210 -0.36 3.19 0.01
C PRO A 210 0.58 4.17 -0.69
N THR A 211 1.02 3.76 -1.89
CA THR A 211 1.68 4.57 -2.90
C THR A 211 0.82 4.53 -4.15
N LYS A 212 0.77 5.62 -4.90
CA LYS A 212 0.01 5.66 -6.14
C LYS A 212 0.90 5.29 -7.33
N GLY A 213 0.47 4.29 -8.11
CA GLY A 213 1.13 3.91 -9.35
C GLY A 213 0.55 4.66 -10.54
N ASN A 214 1.17 4.49 -11.71
CA ASN A 214 0.70 5.20 -12.89
C ASN A 214 -0.61 4.63 -13.44
N HIS A 215 -0.94 3.40 -13.11
CA HIS A 215 -2.22 2.81 -13.51
C HIS A 215 -3.38 3.20 -12.58
N ASP A 216 -3.09 3.75 -11.40
CA ASP A 216 -4.09 4.00 -10.36
C ASP A 216 -4.83 5.32 -10.53
N GLY A 217 -4.37 6.17 -11.43
CA GLY A 217 -4.99 7.47 -11.68
C GLY A 217 -6.27 7.37 -12.48
N GLY A 218 -7.03 8.43 -12.45
CA GLY A 218 -8.26 8.55 -13.22
C GLY A 218 -8.95 9.84 -12.82
N LYS A 219 -9.75 10.39 -13.73
CA LYS A 219 -10.45 11.65 -13.48
C LYS A 219 -11.40 11.56 -12.29
N ASN A 220 -11.89 10.35 -12.02
CA ASN A 220 -12.89 10.17 -10.95
C ASN A 220 -12.28 10.02 -9.57
N GLY A 221 -10.95 9.92 -9.44
CA GLY A 221 -10.29 9.94 -8.14
C GLY A 221 -10.50 8.73 -7.25
N LEU A 222 -10.82 7.57 -7.83
CA LEU A 222 -11.12 6.37 -7.02
C LEU A 222 -9.99 5.98 -6.07
N TYR A 223 -8.72 6.12 -6.50
CA TYR A 223 -7.60 5.81 -5.61
C TYR A 223 -7.71 6.58 -4.28
N PHE A 224 -8.03 7.87 -4.37
CA PHE A 224 -8.13 8.72 -3.18
C PHE A 224 -9.35 8.35 -2.33
N GLU A 225 -10.45 7.94 -2.97
CA GLU A 225 -11.63 7.48 -2.25
C GLU A 225 -11.39 6.16 -1.52
N VAL A 226 -10.66 5.24 -2.16
CA VAL A 226 -10.37 3.93 -1.58
C VAL A 226 -9.53 4.07 -0.30
N PHE A 227 -8.53 4.97 -0.31
CA PHE A 227 -7.58 5.07 0.80
C PHE A 227 -7.80 6.29 1.70
N ASP A 228 -8.88 7.04 1.48
CA ASP A 228 -9.21 8.23 2.29
C ASP A 228 -8.06 9.25 2.26
N LEU A 229 -7.59 9.57 1.06
CA LEU A 229 -6.54 10.55 0.87
C LEU A 229 -7.09 11.79 0.18
N GLU A 230 -6.64 12.96 0.65
CA GLU A 230 -7.01 14.23 0.01
C GLU A 230 -6.09 14.47 -1.18
N GLU A 231 -6.67 14.45 -2.39
CA GLU A 231 -5.87 14.51 -3.63
C GLU A 231 -4.96 15.73 -3.69
N LYS A 232 -5.41 16.87 -3.19
CA LYS A 232 -4.63 18.10 -3.28
C LYS A 232 -3.46 18.18 -2.30
N THR A 233 -3.59 17.50 -1.14
CA THR A 233 -2.65 17.66 -0.05
C THR A 233 -1.97 16.38 0.41
N GLU A 234 -2.41 15.21 -0.06
CA GLU A 234 -1.91 13.94 0.43
C GLU A 234 -1.40 13.02 -0.67
N ARG A 235 -0.96 13.59 -1.80
CA ARG A 235 -0.32 12.78 -2.86
C ARG A 235 1.00 12.21 -2.39
N TRP A 236 1.66 12.92 -1.49
CA TRP A 236 2.89 12.45 -0.84
C TRP A 236 2.73 12.69 0.65
N HIS A 237 3.32 11.80 1.45
CA HIS A 237 3.14 11.85 2.90
C HIS A 237 4.24 11.07 3.59
N THR A 238 4.30 11.18 4.91
CA THR A 238 5.22 10.41 5.74
C THR A 238 4.43 9.59 6.74
N THR A 239 4.71 8.29 6.79
CA THR A 239 4.19 7.41 7.82
C THR A 239 5.30 7.18 8.84
N MET A 240 5.02 7.54 10.10
CA MET A 240 5.95 7.30 11.18
C MET A 240 5.63 5.95 11.80
N LEU A 241 6.59 5.04 11.78
CA LEU A 241 6.47 3.73 12.42
C LEU A 241 7.16 3.83 13.79
N GLY A 242 6.55 4.62 14.67
CA GLY A 242 7.20 5.08 15.88
C GLY A 242 8.12 6.26 15.59
N LYS A 243 8.91 6.65 16.58
CA LYS A 243 9.80 7.81 16.41
C LYS A 243 11.13 7.46 15.72
N ASP A 244 11.44 6.18 15.60
CA ASP A 244 12.76 5.76 15.10
C ASP A 244 12.77 5.34 13.63
N VAL A 245 11.62 5.13 13.01
CA VAL A 245 11.53 4.70 11.62
C VAL A 245 10.50 5.55 10.86
N ALA A 246 10.94 6.17 9.76
CA ALA A 246 10.05 6.95 8.90
C ALA A 246 10.02 6.35 7.51
N LEU A 247 8.81 6.25 6.94
CA LEU A 247 8.61 5.87 5.55
C LEU A 247 7.99 7.05 4.82
N VAL A 248 8.79 7.68 3.95
CA VAL A 248 8.34 8.80 3.12
C VAL A 248 7.79 8.25 1.83
N THR A 249 6.54 8.58 1.51
CA THR A 249 5.87 8.14 0.28
C THR A 249 5.80 9.28 -0.70
N LEU A 250 6.30 9.05 -1.92
CA LEU A 250 6.36 10.06 -2.97
C LEU A 250 5.46 9.66 -4.14
N ASP A 251 5.12 10.65 -4.97
CA ASP A 251 4.26 10.42 -6.12
C ASP A 251 5.03 10.65 -7.42
N THR A 252 5.37 9.57 -8.09
CA THR A 252 6.06 9.67 -9.39
C THR A 252 5.09 9.94 -10.55
N ASN A 253 3.81 10.19 -10.26
CA ASN A 253 2.84 10.63 -11.27
C ASN A 253 2.69 12.17 -11.25
N SER A 254 3.25 12.81 -10.24
CA SER A 254 3.32 14.27 -10.14
C SER A 254 4.72 14.74 -10.48
N ALA A 255 4.87 16.03 -10.78
CA ALA A 255 6.18 16.59 -11.06
C ALA A 255 7.12 16.40 -9.86
N ALA A 256 8.36 16.04 -10.14
CA ALA A 256 9.37 15.93 -9.07
C ALA A 256 9.70 17.30 -8.49
N GLY A 257 9.89 18.29 -9.36
CA GLY A 257 10.23 19.65 -8.94
C GLY A 257 9.06 20.41 -8.37
N GLY A 258 9.32 21.63 -7.93
CA GLY A 258 8.28 22.48 -7.36
C GLY A 258 7.84 22.00 -6.00
N SER A 259 6.51 21.90 -5.77
CA SER A 259 5.97 21.64 -4.44
C SER A 259 6.39 20.30 -3.86
N GLN A 260 6.50 19.27 -4.68
CA GLN A 260 6.91 17.96 -4.14
C GLN A 260 8.37 17.99 -3.68
N ALA A 261 9.27 18.56 -4.49
CA ALA A 261 10.69 18.65 -4.10
C ALA A 261 10.88 19.53 -2.87
N GLU A 262 10.15 20.65 -2.80
CA GLU A 262 10.23 21.55 -1.64
C GLU A 262 9.75 20.84 -0.38
N TRP A 263 8.63 20.12 -0.47
CA TRP A 263 8.10 19.35 0.65
C TRP A 263 9.11 18.26 1.06
N LEU A 264 9.64 17.52 0.07
CA LEU A 264 10.55 16.42 0.34
C LEU A 264 11.81 16.90 1.06
N GLU A 265 12.39 18.00 0.59
CA GLU A 265 13.60 18.55 1.21
C GLU A 265 13.33 18.97 2.66
N ALA A 266 12.24 19.68 2.90
CA ALA A 266 11.87 20.11 4.25
C ALA A 266 11.61 18.89 5.16
N GLU A 267 10.92 17.91 4.62
CA GLU A 267 10.56 16.73 5.39
C GLU A 267 11.80 15.92 5.78
N MET A 268 12.68 15.65 4.81
CA MET A 268 13.90 14.88 5.08
C MET A 268 14.85 15.62 6.03
N LYS A 269 14.94 16.94 5.87
CA LYS A 269 15.74 17.77 6.77
C LYS A 269 15.25 17.64 8.21
N SER A 270 13.92 17.64 8.38
CA SER A 270 13.32 17.46 9.70
C SER A 270 13.48 16.05 10.25
N LEU A 271 13.31 15.06 9.41
CA LEU A 271 13.28 13.66 9.85
C LEU A 271 14.67 13.08 10.13
N ARG A 272 15.65 13.37 9.25
CA ARG A 272 16.92 12.67 9.32
C ARG A 272 17.60 12.70 10.70
N PRO A 273 17.65 13.86 11.39
CA PRO A 273 18.29 13.86 12.71
C PRO A 273 17.49 13.12 13.79
N LYS A 274 16.22 12.85 13.55
CA LYS A 274 15.32 12.25 14.55
C LYS A 274 15.21 10.73 14.44
N VAL A 275 15.30 10.17 13.21
CA VAL A 275 14.99 8.76 13.01
C VAL A 275 16.26 7.93 12.85
N ARG A 276 16.17 6.69 13.27
CA ARG A 276 17.26 5.72 13.07
C ARG A 276 17.28 5.27 11.61
N TRP A 277 16.11 4.96 11.06
CA TRP A 277 15.96 4.47 9.68
C TRP A 277 15.03 5.39 8.90
N LEU A 278 15.53 5.85 7.76
CA LEU A 278 14.79 6.72 6.84
C LEU A 278 14.59 5.99 5.53
N LEU A 279 13.33 5.63 5.24
CA LEU A 279 12.96 4.89 4.05
C LEU A 279 12.15 5.78 3.12
N VAL A 280 12.28 5.54 1.81
CA VAL A 280 11.37 6.16 0.83
C VAL A 280 10.69 5.07 0.02
N GLN A 281 9.45 5.31 -0.39
CA GLN A 281 8.77 4.48 -1.37
C GLN A 281 8.12 5.36 -2.42
N TYR A 282 8.07 4.88 -3.63
CA TYR A 282 7.44 5.52 -4.78
C TYR A 282 7.32 4.47 -5.87
N HIS A 283 6.58 4.78 -6.93
CA HIS A 283 6.27 3.75 -7.92
C HIS A 283 7.37 3.53 -8.95
N ARG A 284 7.77 4.56 -9.71
CA ARG A 284 8.70 4.41 -10.84
C ARG A 284 10.15 4.41 -10.37
N PRO A 285 10.95 3.42 -10.79
CA PRO A 285 12.29 3.24 -10.24
C PRO A 285 13.30 4.27 -10.76
N MET A 286 14.21 4.66 -9.88
CA MET A 286 15.32 5.54 -10.22
C MET A 286 16.51 4.76 -10.77
N TYR A 287 16.67 3.51 -10.32
CA TYR A 287 17.73 2.61 -10.80
C TYR A 287 17.11 1.28 -11.24
N PRO A 288 16.41 1.28 -12.38
CA PRO A 288 15.60 0.12 -12.78
C PRO A 288 16.41 -1.05 -13.33
N ALA A 289 15.84 -2.26 -13.22
CA ALA A 289 16.42 -3.47 -13.79
C ALA A 289 15.88 -3.76 -15.20
N VAL A 290 14.78 -3.13 -15.60
CA VAL A 290 14.15 -3.39 -16.89
C VAL A 290 13.93 -2.09 -17.67
N LYS A 291 13.28 -1.13 -17.06
CA LYS A 291 12.86 0.11 -17.73
C LYS A 291 13.99 1.14 -17.77
N SER A 292 13.67 2.33 -18.27
CA SER A 292 14.55 3.50 -18.15
C SER A 292 14.32 4.17 -16.79
N PRO A 293 15.32 4.86 -16.26
CA PRO A 293 15.14 5.57 -14.99
C PRO A 293 14.00 6.57 -15.04
N ALA A 294 13.28 6.71 -13.94
CA ALA A 294 12.25 7.71 -13.81
C ALA A 294 12.86 9.11 -14.03
N LYS A 295 12.11 9.98 -14.69
CA LYS A 295 12.56 11.35 -14.92
C LYS A 295 12.66 12.15 -13.62
N HIS A 296 12.18 11.60 -12.53
CA HIS A 296 12.29 12.20 -11.19
C HIS A 296 13.69 12.06 -10.60
N ALA A 297 14.50 11.12 -11.12
CA ALA A 297 15.80 10.78 -10.53
C ALA A 297 16.73 11.98 -10.38
N PRO A 298 16.87 12.87 -11.37
CA PRO A 298 17.80 14.01 -11.20
C PRO A 298 17.43 14.97 -10.08
N ILE A 299 16.19 14.93 -9.61
CA ILE A 299 15.73 15.79 -8.49
C ILE A 299 15.70 15.01 -7.19
N PHE A 300 15.12 13.81 -7.19
CA PHE A 300 14.96 13.03 -5.95
C PHE A 300 16.28 12.42 -5.46
N CYS A 301 17.08 11.84 -6.36
CA CYS A 301 18.27 11.14 -5.91
C CYS A 301 19.28 12.04 -5.19
N PRO A 302 19.54 13.28 -5.62
CA PRO A 302 20.40 14.17 -4.84
C PRO A 302 19.84 14.47 -3.44
N LEU A 303 18.52 14.55 -3.29
CA LEU A 303 17.91 14.75 -1.97
C LEU A 303 18.07 13.51 -1.10
N PHE A 304 17.88 12.32 -1.69
CA PHE A 304 18.11 11.07 -0.95
C PHE A 304 19.57 11.00 -0.47
N ASP A 305 20.51 11.38 -1.32
CA ASP A 305 21.92 11.38 -0.96
C ASP A 305 22.23 12.38 0.14
N ARG A 306 21.72 13.60 0.00
CA ARG A 306 21.97 14.67 0.95
C ARG A 306 21.50 14.30 2.36
N TYR A 307 20.35 13.66 2.46
CA TYR A 307 19.74 13.35 3.76
C TYR A 307 19.95 11.89 4.16
N ASN A 308 20.84 11.19 3.48
CA ASN A 308 21.26 9.83 3.85
C ASN A 308 20.06 8.87 4.01
N VAL A 309 19.19 8.82 2.99
CA VAL A 309 18.13 7.82 2.94
C VAL A 309 18.78 6.44 2.98
N ASP A 310 18.23 5.54 3.78
CA ASP A 310 18.81 4.22 3.97
C ASP A 310 18.41 3.23 2.88
N ILE A 311 17.17 3.28 2.43
CA ILE A 311 16.67 2.36 1.40
C ILE A 311 15.54 3.02 0.62
N ALA A 312 15.48 2.74 -0.68
CA ALA A 312 14.39 3.14 -1.55
C ALA A 312 13.64 1.89 -2.02
N LEU A 313 12.32 1.91 -1.89
CA LEU A 313 11.43 0.81 -2.25
C LEU A 313 10.74 1.19 -3.55
N GLU A 314 11.03 0.46 -4.61
CA GLU A 314 10.61 0.79 -5.99
C GLU A 314 9.70 -0.29 -6.56
N SER A 315 8.94 0.08 -7.62
CA SER A 315 7.98 -0.82 -8.26
C SER A 315 8.06 -0.67 -9.79
N ASP A 316 6.95 -0.92 -10.51
CA ASP A 316 6.79 -0.63 -11.94
C ASP A 316 7.56 -1.52 -12.92
N GLY A 317 8.68 -2.10 -12.51
CA GLY A 317 9.52 -2.88 -13.42
C GLY A 317 9.03 -4.29 -13.66
N HIS A 318 8.29 -4.85 -12.71
CA HIS A 318 7.79 -6.23 -12.75
C HIS A 318 8.94 -7.23 -12.75
N CYS A 319 9.83 -7.08 -11.80
CA CYS A 319 11.03 -7.90 -11.66
C CYS A 319 11.57 -7.74 -10.24
N MET A 320 12.69 -8.37 -9.94
CA MET A 320 13.38 -8.23 -8.66
C MET A 320 14.72 -7.56 -8.87
N LYS A 321 15.07 -6.68 -7.94
CA LYS A 321 16.43 -6.11 -7.97
C LYS A 321 16.83 -5.59 -6.60
N ARG A 322 18.12 -5.65 -6.34
CA ARG A 322 18.78 -4.93 -5.27
C ARG A 322 20.06 -4.34 -5.82
N THR A 323 20.19 -3.02 -5.77
CA THR A 323 21.40 -2.37 -6.26
C THR A 323 22.51 -2.45 -5.24
N VAL A 324 23.73 -2.21 -5.70
CA VAL A 324 24.83 -1.83 -4.81
C VAL A 324 24.44 -0.52 -4.12
N PRO A 325 25.07 -0.16 -2.99
CA PRO A 325 24.86 1.18 -2.43
C PRO A 325 25.30 2.25 -3.43
N ILE A 326 24.48 3.29 -3.61
CA ILE A 326 24.72 4.32 -4.62
C ILE A 326 24.68 5.71 -3.96
N ARG A 327 25.67 6.53 -4.28
CA ARG A 327 25.72 7.95 -3.92
C ARG A 327 26.31 8.73 -5.08
N ASP A 328 25.68 9.84 -5.41
CA ASP A 328 26.12 10.73 -6.52
C ASP A 328 26.27 9.94 -7.84
N GLY A 329 25.36 8.99 -8.06
CA GLY A 329 25.34 8.20 -9.28
C GLY A 329 26.46 7.18 -9.40
N LYS A 330 27.12 6.85 -8.31
CA LYS A 330 28.26 5.93 -8.31
C LYS A 330 28.13 4.91 -7.18
N LYS A 331 28.81 3.77 -7.33
CA LYS A 331 28.91 2.78 -6.26
C LYS A 331 29.66 3.42 -5.08
N ASP A 332 29.05 3.41 -3.92
CA ASP A 332 29.61 4.07 -2.73
C ASP A 332 29.04 3.42 -1.48
N PRO A 333 29.87 2.87 -0.58
CA PRO A 333 29.37 2.20 0.62
C PRO A 333 28.47 3.06 1.50
N SER A 334 28.53 4.39 1.37
CA SER A 334 27.69 5.29 2.16
C SER A 334 26.34 5.59 1.51
N GLY A 335 26.10 4.99 0.38
CA GLY A 335 24.90 5.32 -0.41
C GLY A 335 23.65 4.52 -0.08
N UNK A 336 22.48 4.73 -0.66
CA UNK A 336 21.30 4.17 -0.57
C UNK A 336 21.30 2.98 -1.34
N VAL A 337 20.56 2.10 -0.89
CA VAL A 337 20.28 0.87 -1.65
C VAL A 337 18.87 0.99 -2.22
N TYR A 338 18.71 0.64 -3.49
CA TYR A 338 17.40 0.69 -4.18
C TYR A 338 16.94 -0.75 -4.43
N VAL A 339 15.75 -1.10 -3.94
CA VAL A 339 15.19 -2.46 -4.06
C VAL A 339 13.79 -2.39 -4.65
N GLY A 340 13.33 -3.45 -5.27
CA GLY A 340 12.00 -3.58 -5.90
C GLY A 340 12.03 -4.69 -6.93
N GLU A 341 11.11 -4.74 -7.84
CA GLU A 341 10.29 -3.72 -8.48
C GLU A 341 8.91 -4.30 -8.88
N GLY A 342 8.13 -4.74 -7.90
CA GLY A 342 6.74 -5.10 -8.20
C GLY A 342 6.52 -6.57 -8.53
N GLY A 343 6.16 -7.35 -7.53
CA GLY A 343 5.95 -8.79 -7.70
C GLY A 343 4.62 -9.32 -7.19
N LEU A 344 3.58 -8.46 -7.06
CA LEU A 344 2.34 -8.86 -6.40
C LEU A 344 1.28 -9.46 -7.32
N GLY A 345 1.68 -9.96 -8.50
CA GLY A 345 0.73 -10.64 -9.38
C GLY A 345 0.96 -10.39 -10.85
N VAL A 346 1.37 -9.20 -11.21
CA VAL A 346 1.63 -8.87 -12.63
C VAL A 346 2.67 -9.82 -13.20
N GLY A 347 2.52 -10.19 -14.47
CA GLY A 347 3.50 -11.06 -15.14
C GLY A 347 4.90 -10.49 -15.05
N GLN A 348 5.86 -11.31 -14.61
CA GLN A 348 7.22 -10.83 -14.35
C GLN A 348 8.03 -10.77 -15.63
N ARG A 349 8.88 -9.75 -15.75
CA ARG A 349 9.74 -9.51 -16.91
C ARG A 349 11.16 -9.97 -16.62
N LYS A 350 11.83 -10.45 -17.65
CA LYS A 350 13.26 -10.74 -17.53
C LYS A 350 14.01 -9.43 -17.44
N THR A 351 15.03 -9.39 -16.59
CA THR A 351 15.86 -8.20 -16.45
C THR A 351 16.68 -8.02 -17.73
N GLN A 352 16.96 -6.78 -18.08
CA GLN A 352 17.55 -6.43 -19.37
C GLN A 352 18.77 -5.53 -19.23
N GLY A 353 19.73 -5.80 -20.08
CA GLY A 353 20.92 -4.96 -20.19
C GLY A 353 21.94 -5.21 -19.11
N ASP A 354 23.10 -4.67 -19.36
CA ASP A 354 24.21 -4.70 -18.40
C ASP A 354 24.14 -3.39 -17.61
N ARG A 355 23.70 -3.51 -16.37
CA ARG A 355 23.52 -2.34 -15.50
C ARG A 355 24.51 -2.42 -14.36
N TRP A 356 25.45 -1.47 -14.32
CA TRP A 356 26.55 -1.49 -13.37
C TRP A 356 26.10 -1.65 -11.93
N TYR A 357 24.94 -1.07 -11.61
CA TYR A 357 24.46 -1.09 -10.22
C TYR A 357 23.84 -2.43 -9.81
N LEU A 358 23.65 -3.34 -10.75
CA LEU A 358 23.12 -4.69 -10.50
C LEU A 358 24.17 -5.80 -10.67
N ASN A 359 25.38 -5.43 -11.07
CA ASN A 359 26.46 -6.39 -11.27
C ASN A 359 27.05 -6.80 -9.92
N GLU A 360 28.36 -6.90 -9.83
CA GLU A 360 29.03 -7.38 -8.62
C GLU A 360 28.58 -6.58 -7.39
N GLY A 361 27.96 -7.28 -6.43
CA GLY A 361 27.43 -6.69 -5.20
C GLY A 361 25.96 -6.35 -5.28
N GLY A 362 25.38 -6.34 -6.48
CA GLY A 362 23.94 -6.21 -6.67
C GLY A 362 23.31 -7.53 -7.06
N LYS A 363 21.99 -7.50 -7.35
CA LYS A 363 21.31 -8.72 -7.75
C LYS A 363 20.04 -8.36 -8.53
N ALA A 364 19.70 -9.16 -9.54
CA ALA A 364 18.48 -8.97 -10.33
C ALA A 364 17.89 -10.32 -10.72
N GLY A 365 16.56 -10.38 -10.81
CA GLY A 365 15.86 -11.61 -11.14
C GLY A 365 14.41 -11.33 -11.53
N SER A 366 13.64 -12.39 -11.66
CA SER A 366 12.29 -12.30 -12.22
C SER A 366 11.38 -13.36 -11.62
N GLU A 367 10.74 -13.06 -10.50
CA GLU A 367 9.77 -13.93 -9.82
C GLU A 367 8.79 -13.07 -9.03
N HIS A 368 7.58 -13.57 -8.83
CA HIS A 368 6.65 -12.94 -7.89
C HIS A 368 7.26 -12.95 -6.49
N HIS A 369 7.11 -11.83 -5.78
CA HIS A 369 7.81 -11.65 -4.50
C HIS A 369 7.22 -10.53 -3.68
N VAL A 370 7.59 -10.52 -2.41
CA VAL A 370 7.52 -9.34 -1.54
C VAL A 370 8.89 -9.14 -0.91
N ILE A 371 9.11 -7.97 -0.36
CA ILE A 371 10.35 -7.63 0.34
C ILE A 371 10.02 -7.45 1.81
N GLN A 372 10.74 -8.14 2.67
CA GLN A 372 10.55 -8.08 4.11
C GLN A 372 11.74 -7.36 4.73
N LEU A 373 11.45 -6.32 5.50
CA LEU A 373 12.46 -5.49 6.16
C LEU A 373 12.35 -5.71 7.67
N ASP A 374 13.42 -6.26 8.26
CA ASP A 374 13.51 -6.46 9.70
C ASP A 374 14.48 -5.43 10.27
N PHE A 375 14.05 -4.71 11.29
CA PHE A 375 14.82 -3.59 11.85
C PHE A 375 15.41 -3.94 13.20
N THR A 376 16.65 -3.49 13.43
CA THR A 376 17.28 -3.40 14.74
C THR A 376 17.94 -2.02 14.83
N PRO A 377 18.47 -1.63 15.99
CA PRO A 377 19.19 -0.36 16.05
C PRO A 377 20.42 -0.29 15.12
N ASP A 378 21.02 -1.43 14.82
CA ASP A 378 22.27 -1.43 14.04
C ASP A 378 22.09 -1.94 12.61
N ASP A 379 21.04 -2.72 12.35
CA ASP A 379 20.87 -3.42 11.08
C ASP A 379 19.46 -3.28 10.54
N MET A 380 19.35 -3.25 9.22
CA MET A 380 18.09 -3.49 8.51
C MET A 380 18.34 -4.70 7.60
N ARG A 381 17.66 -5.81 7.88
CA ARG A 381 17.76 -7.01 7.06
C ARG A 381 16.70 -6.94 5.98
N VAL A 382 17.12 -7.10 4.74
CA VAL A 382 16.27 -6.99 3.56
C VAL A 382 16.19 -8.36 2.90
N ARG A 383 15.01 -8.97 2.92
CA ARG A 383 14.84 -10.30 2.31
C ARG A 383 13.76 -10.25 1.24
N PHE A 384 14.04 -10.87 0.10
CA PHE A 384 13.04 -11.09 -0.94
C PHE A 384 12.43 -12.46 -0.70
N ILE A 385 11.12 -12.48 -0.46
CA ILE A 385 10.37 -13.70 -0.17
C ILE A 385 9.52 -14.03 -1.39
N LEU A 386 9.72 -15.22 -1.96
CA LEU A 386 9.00 -15.62 -3.15
C LEU A 386 7.62 -16.20 -2.80
N MET A 387 6.83 -16.47 -3.83
CA MET A 387 5.47 -16.97 -3.67
C MET A 387 5.41 -18.25 -2.82
N ASP A 388 6.40 -19.13 -2.94
CA ASP A 388 6.45 -20.38 -2.17
C ASP A 388 7.05 -20.22 -0.78
N GLY A 389 7.43 -19.00 -0.40
CA GLY A 389 8.00 -18.71 0.91
C GLY A 389 9.52 -18.80 0.97
N SER A 390 10.17 -19.22 -0.12
CA SER A 390 11.63 -19.30 -0.14
C SER A 390 12.22 -17.89 -0.23
N THR A 391 13.50 -17.78 0.15
CA THR A 391 14.23 -16.52 0.13
C THR A 391 15.12 -16.46 -1.11
N TRP A 392 14.90 -15.43 -1.95
CA TRP A 392 15.73 -15.22 -3.13
C TRP A 392 16.98 -14.40 -2.81
N ASP A 393 16.85 -13.44 -1.90
CA ASP A 393 17.97 -12.57 -1.50
C ASP A 393 17.84 -12.24 -0.03
N ASP A 394 18.98 -12.13 0.65
CA ASP A 394 19.04 -11.86 2.09
C ASP A 394 20.23 -10.96 2.31
N HIS A 395 19.97 -9.68 2.51
CA HIS A 395 20.99 -8.65 2.55
C HIS A 395 20.82 -7.79 3.81
N THR A 396 21.93 -7.39 4.42
CA THR A 396 21.89 -6.54 5.61
C THR A 396 22.49 -5.17 5.28
N ILE A 397 21.71 -4.13 5.61
CA ILE A 397 22.17 -2.74 5.54
C ILE A 397 22.54 -2.32 6.96
N LYS A 398 23.78 -1.88 7.14
CA LYS A 398 24.25 -1.41 8.45
C LYS A 398 23.82 0.05 8.64
N VAL A 399 23.53 0.41 9.89
CA VAL A 399 23.27 1.81 10.21
C VAL A 399 24.52 2.62 9.91
N ARG A 400 24.33 3.74 9.25
CA ARG A 400 25.48 4.57 8.86
C ARG A 400 25.74 5.64 9.90
N LYS A 401 27.02 5.95 10.10
CA LYS A 401 27.40 7.07 10.95
C LYS A 401 26.94 8.37 10.27
N ARG A 402 26.40 9.28 11.04
CA ARG A 402 25.90 10.55 10.55
C ARG A 402 26.85 11.69 10.87
#